data_b7ea59c4ff5a793eea416505420e9499
#
_entry.id   b7ea59c4ff5a793eea416505420e9499
#
_cell.length_a   1.000
_cell.length_b   1.000
_cell.length_c   1.000
_cell.angle_alpha   90.00
_cell.angle_beta   90.00
_cell.angle_gamma   90.00
#
_symmetry.space_group_name_H-M   'P 1'
#
loop_
_entity.id
_entity.type
_entity.pdbx_description
1 polymer ?
#
loop_
_entity_poly.entity_id
_entity_poly.type
_entity_poly.pdbx_seq_one_letter_code
_entity_poly.pdbx_strand_id
1 'polypeptide(L)'
;MFFPLRGEKILTTPKKKGIINKHIMVIDVRKLKYSGKTECSFHFDYEASDSMITLPNAKFDGPVSITGTLTLGGNEVTVEGEIGYTVAGQCSRCLDSVIFHNGVGFDEVFSESKEDEDAYKFAKGLVDLTEMVNDKILTSMPYTIYCKDDCKGLCPTCGANLNHTDCNCAK
;
A
#
# COMPACT_ATOMS: atom_id res chain seq x y z
N MET A 1 -25.00 -23.95 -22.91
CA MET A 1 -24.85 -22.91 -23.93
C MET A 1 -24.41 -21.65 -23.17
N PHE A 2 -23.08 -21.47 -23.00
CA PHE A 2 -22.48 -20.35 -22.24
C PHE A 2 -22.07 -19.28 -23.24
N PHE A 3 -22.59 -18.06 -23.12
CA PHE A 3 -22.12 -16.89 -23.83
C PHE A 3 -21.02 -16.21 -22.99
N PRO A 4 -19.87 -15.86 -23.58
CA PRO A 4 -18.86 -15.08 -22.88
C PRO A 4 -19.22 -13.60 -22.87
N LEU A 5 -19.13 -12.98 -21.68
CA LEU A 5 -19.24 -11.55 -21.48
C LEU A 5 -18.06 -10.82 -22.14
N ARG A 6 -18.39 -9.79 -22.93
CA ARG A 6 -17.47 -8.92 -23.65
C ARG A 6 -16.53 -8.22 -22.66
N GLY A 7 -15.22 -8.38 -22.90
CA GLY A 7 -14.18 -7.73 -22.11
C GLY A 7 -14.18 -6.22 -22.27
N GLU A 8 -14.25 -5.54 -21.16
CA GLU A 8 -13.91 -4.12 -21.05
C GLU A 8 -12.41 -3.97 -21.27
N LYS A 9 -12.04 -3.08 -22.18
CA LYS A 9 -10.65 -2.74 -22.48
C LYS A 9 -10.09 -1.95 -21.29
N ILE A 10 -9.27 -2.61 -20.47
CA ILE A 10 -8.37 -1.95 -19.55
C ILE A 10 -7.38 -1.14 -20.38
N LEU A 11 -7.40 0.17 -20.21
CA LEU A 11 -6.42 1.08 -20.82
C LEU A 11 -5.07 0.88 -20.11
N THR A 12 -4.31 -0.13 -20.55
CA THR A 12 -2.92 -0.30 -20.17
C THR A 12 -2.10 0.78 -20.85
N THR A 13 -1.50 1.68 -20.06
CA THR A 13 -0.49 2.60 -20.54
C THR A 13 0.75 1.84 -21.02
N PRO A 14 1.37 2.22 -22.17
CA PRO A 14 2.51 1.49 -22.73
C PRO A 14 3.75 1.66 -21.83
N LYS A 15 4.42 0.55 -21.51
CA LYS A 15 5.74 0.51 -20.89
C LYS A 15 6.74 1.32 -21.72
N LYS A 16 7.08 2.54 -21.30
CA LYS A 16 8.27 3.26 -21.75
C LYS A 16 9.45 2.87 -20.87
N LYS A 17 10.40 2.13 -21.41
CA LYS A 17 11.75 1.98 -20.87
C LYS A 17 12.44 3.35 -20.87
N GLY A 18 12.92 3.79 -19.73
CA GLY A 18 13.89 4.87 -19.63
C GLY A 18 13.50 5.94 -18.61
N ILE A 19 14.40 6.13 -17.65
CA ILE A 19 14.46 7.16 -16.62
C ILE A 19 13.61 6.83 -15.39
N ILE A 20 14.30 6.46 -14.31
CA ILE A 20 13.79 6.35 -12.94
C ILE A 20 13.32 7.75 -12.51
N ASN A 21 12.10 8.10 -12.83
CA ASN A 21 11.41 9.22 -12.22
C ASN A 21 10.75 8.71 -10.94
N LYS A 22 11.23 9.22 -9.81
CA LYS A 22 10.67 9.15 -8.48
C LYS A 22 9.13 9.18 -8.61
N HIS A 23 8.51 8.08 -8.28
CA HIS A 23 7.11 7.70 -8.34
C HIS A 23 6.13 8.86 -8.15
N ILE A 24 5.56 9.34 -9.24
CA ILE A 24 4.55 10.40 -9.20
C ILE A 24 3.19 9.73 -9.41
N MET A 25 2.46 9.53 -8.30
CA MET A 25 1.07 9.04 -8.32
C MET A 25 0.12 10.21 -8.51
N VAL A 26 0.20 10.88 -9.67
CA VAL A 26 -0.57 12.10 -9.97
C VAL A 26 -1.69 11.83 -10.96
N ILE A 27 -2.89 12.27 -10.60
CA ILE A 27 -4.09 12.23 -11.45
C ILE A 27 -4.42 13.65 -11.89
N ASP A 28 -4.51 13.87 -13.22
CA ASP A 28 -4.91 15.17 -13.81
C ASP A 28 -6.42 15.23 -13.95
N VAL A 29 -7.10 15.84 -12.98
CA VAL A 29 -8.56 15.95 -12.95
C VAL A 29 -9.11 16.93 -13.98
N ARG A 30 -8.28 17.80 -14.58
CA ARG A 30 -8.72 18.69 -15.66
C ARG A 30 -9.17 17.89 -16.87
N LYS A 31 -8.49 16.78 -17.17
CA LYS A 31 -8.88 15.89 -18.27
C LYS A 31 -10.24 15.25 -18.07
N LEU A 32 -10.60 14.92 -16.81
CA LEU A 32 -11.94 14.45 -16.48
C LEU A 32 -12.98 15.53 -16.73
N LYS A 33 -12.76 16.75 -16.19
CA LYS A 33 -13.65 17.89 -16.37
C LYS A 33 -13.90 18.19 -17.86
N TYR A 34 -12.85 18.19 -18.68
CA TYR A 34 -12.98 18.41 -20.14
C TYR A 34 -13.75 17.30 -20.86
N SER A 35 -13.67 16.06 -20.39
CA SER A 35 -14.38 14.91 -20.99
C SER A 35 -15.84 14.78 -20.53
N GLY A 36 -16.29 15.66 -19.61
CA GLY A 36 -17.62 15.60 -19.00
C GLY A 36 -17.80 14.40 -18.04
N LYS A 37 -16.72 13.76 -17.63
CA LYS A 37 -16.75 12.66 -16.65
C LYS A 37 -16.55 13.22 -15.26
N THR A 38 -17.22 12.60 -14.28
CA THR A 38 -17.10 12.96 -12.87
C THR A 38 -16.25 11.97 -12.08
N GLU A 39 -15.92 10.83 -12.66
CA GLU A 39 -15.11 9.80 -11.98
C GLU A 39 -14.11 9.14 -12.92
N CYS A 40 -13.04 8.57 -12.35
CA CYS A 40 -12.11 7.68 -13.03
C CYS A 40 -11.52 6.66 -12.08
N SER A 41 -11.36 5.43 -12.55
CA SER A 41 -10.59 4.40 -11.84
C SER A 41 -9.10 4.55 -12.18
N PHE A 42 -8.24 4.22 -11.22
CA PHE A 42 -6.79 4.27 -11.37
C PHE A 42 -6.14 3.03 -10.78
N HIS A 43 -4.92 2.78 -11.25
CA HIS A 43 -4.03 1.76 -10.71
C HIS A 43 -2.59 2.28 -10.82
N PHE A 44 -1.85 2.18 -9.71
CA PHE A 44 -0.44 2.53 -9.63
C PHE A 44 0.35 1.40 -8.98
N ASP A 45 1.56 1.17 -9.46
CA ASP A 45 2.58 0.39 -8.78
C ASP A 45 3.64 1.37 -8.26
N TYR A 46 3.91 1.30 -6.96
CA TYR A 46 4.78 2.22 -6.23
C TYR A 46 5.92 1.46 -5.55
N GLU A 47 7.16 1.86 -5.81
CA GLU A 47 8.34 1.35 -5.12
C GLU A 47 8.52 2.12 -3.80
N ALA A 48 7.95 1.63 -2.73
CA ALA A 48 8.07 2.25 -1.41
C ALA A 48 9.49 2.10 -0.85
N SER A 49 9.94 3.08 -0.06
CA SER A 49 11.23 3.01 0.61
C SER A 49 11.16 2.10 1.83
N ASP A 50 12.13 1.18 1.98
CA ASP A 50 12.26 0.33 3.17
C ASP A 50 12.40 1.14 4.47
N SER A 51 12.79 2.43 4.37
CA SER A 51 12.85 3.32 5.54
C SER A 51 11.49 3.60 6.20
N MET A 52 10.39 3.28 5.52
CA MET A 52 9.02 3.37 6.05
C MET A 52 8.67 2.18 6.95
N ILE A 53 9.43 1.08 6.88
CA ILE A 53 9.16 -0.12 7.65
C ILE A 53 9.72 0.04 9.07
N THR A 54 8.85 -0.11 10.07
CA THR A 54 9.23 -0.04 11.50
C THR A 54 9.72 -1.37 12.07
N LEU A 55 9.49 -2.47 11.33
CA LEU A 55 9.91 -3.82 11.72
C LEU A 55 11.43 -3.99 11.53
N PRO A 56 12.15 -4.55 12.52
CA PRO A 56 13.59 -4.80 12.39
C PRO A 56 13.87 -5.85 11.31
N ASN A 57 14.94 -5.62 10.53
CA ASN A 57 15.40 -6.51 9.45
C ASN A 57 14.33 -6.86 8.41
N ALA A 58 13.37 -5.97 8.20
CA ALA A 58 12.30 -6.14 7.21
C ALA A 58 12.50 -5.22 6.00
N LYS A 59 11.95 -5.62 4.87
CA LYS A 59 11.95 -4.86 3.61
C LYS A 59 10.66 -5.12 2.84
N PHE A 60 10.30 -4.22 1.94
CA PHE A 60 9.22 -4.50 0.99
C PHE A 60 9.62 -5.65 0.05
N ASP A 61 8.68 -6.55 -0.18
CA ASP A 61 8.83 -7.66 -1.12
C ASP A 61 7.99 -7.38 -2.37
N GLY A 62 8.54 -6.53 -3.23
CA GLY A 62 7.89 -6.04 -4.44
C GLY A 62 7.22 -4.66 -4.28
N PRO A 63 6.57 -4.18 -5.35
CA PRO A 63 5.91 -2.89 -5.36
C PRO A 63 4.65 -2.88 -4.49
N VAL A 64 4.32 -1.70 -3.99
CA VAL A 64 3.02 -1.40 -3.39
C VAL A 64 2.03 -1.16 -4.52
N SER A 65 0.91 -1.87 -4.50
CA SER A 65 -0.18 -1.74 -5.48
C SER A 65 -1.27 -0.84 -4.92
N ILE A 66 -1.67 0.18 -5.66
CA ILE A 66 -2.73 1.12 -5.28
C ILE A 66 -3.81 1.08 -6.34
N THR A 67 -5.03 0.73 -5.96
CA THR A 67 -6.20 0.70 -6.85
C THR A 67 -7.33 1.50 -6.25
N GLY A 68 -8.06 2.22 -7.07
CA GLY A 68 -9.19 2.99 -6.56
C GLY A 68 -9.93 3.77 -7.62
N THR A 69 -10.86 4.56 -7.14
CA THR A 69 -11.70 5.46 -7.92
C THR A 69 -11.58 6.88 -7.37
N LEU A 70 -11.42 7.83 -8.26
CA LEU A 70 -11.43 9.25 -7.97
C LEU A 70 -12.75 9.85 -8.47
N THR A 71 -13.45 10.59 -7.61
CA THR A 71 -14.72 11.27 -7.90
C THR A 71 -14.59 12.78 -7.71
N LEU A 72 -15.07 13.56 -8.69
CA LEU A 72 -15.06 15.02 -8.63
C LEU A 72 -16.30 15.56 -7.90
N GLY A 73 -16.08 16.36 -6.87
CA GLY A 73 -17.12 17.01 -6.07
C GLY A 73 -16.91 18.54 -5.97
N GLY A 74 -17.20 19.30 -7.03
CA GLY A 74 -17.03 20.76 -7.01
C GLY A 74 -15.55 21.18 -6.86
N ASN A 75 -15.16 21.70 -5.69
CA ASN A 75 -13.78 22.11 -5.36
C ASN A 75 -12.99 21.03 -4.63
N GLU A 76 -13.62 19.90 -4.39
CA GLU A 76 -13.04 18.75 -3.70
C GLU A 76 -12.97 17.55 -4.63
N VAL A 77 -12.15 16.60 -4.25
CA VAL A 77 -12.00 15.33 -4.94
C VAL A 77 -12.00 14.23 -3.88
N THR A 78 -12.93 13.28 -3.97
CA THR A 78 -12.93 12.09 -3.13
C THR A 78 -12.15 10.99 -3.82
N VAL A 79 -11.30 10.31 -3.08
CA VAL A 79 -10.50 9.19 -3.57
C VAL A 79 -10.70 8.00 -2.66
N GLU A 80 -11.28 6.93 -3.18
CA GLU A 80 -11.55 5.69 -2.46
C GLU A 80 -10.82 4.50 -3.11
N GLY A 81 -10.41 3.52 -2.31
CA GLY A 81 -9.72 2.37 -2.86
C GLY A 81 -8.99 1.53 -1.83
N GLU A 82 -7.99 0.80 -2.31
CA GLU A 82 -7.18 -0.12 -1.52
C GLU A 82 -5.70 -0.01 -1.88
N ILE A 83 -4.85 -0.12 -0.86
CA ILE A 83 -3.39 -0.21 -0.97
C ILE A 83 -2.99 -1.61 -0.51
N GLY A 84 -2.34 -2.38 -1.38
CA GLY A 84 -1.79 -3.70 -1.07
C GLY A 84 -0.26 -3.67 -1.06
N TYR A 85 0.36 -4.28 -0.06
CA TYR A 85 1.81 -4.41 0.00
C TYR A 85 2.24 -5.70 0.70
N THR A 86 3.47 -6.11 0.40
CA THR A 86 4.10 -7.29 0.98
C THR A 86 5.40 -6.91 1.66
N VAL A 87 5.65 -7.46 2.85
CA VAL A 87 6.86 -7.26 3.62
C VAL A 87 7.52 -8.60 3.91
N ALA A 88 8.79 -8.74 3.54
CA ALA A 88 9.65 -9.83 3.97
C ALA A 88 10.39 -9.41 5.23
N GLY A 89 10.27 -10.19 6.29
CA GLY A 89 10.87 -9.88 7.58
C GLY A 89 11.15 -11.13 8.42
N GLN A 90 11.29 -10.95 9.72
CA GLN A 90 11.52 -12.03 10.67
C GLN A 90 10.39 -12.10 11.70
N CYS A 91 10.01 -13.33 12.06
CA CYS A 91 9.06 -13.57 13.14
C CYS A 91 9.58 -12.94 14.45
N SER A 92 8.74 -12.11 15.08
CA SER A 92 9.09 -11.42 16.32
C SER A 92 9.32 -12.34 17.52
N ARG A 93 8.98 -13.65 17.39
CA ARG A 93 9.16 -14.66 18.46
C ARG A 93 10.32 -15.63 18.21
N CYS A 94 10.46 -16.14 16.97
CA CYS A 94 11.42 -17.22 16.68
C CYS A 94 12.49 -16.84 15.66
N LEU A 95 12.41 -15.64 15.09
CA LEU A 95 13.33 -15.09 14.08
C LEU A 95 13.33 -15.83 12.72
N ASP A 96 12.43 -16.78 12.51
CA ASP A 96 12.25 -17.39 11.19
C ASP A 96 11.78 -16.35 10.18
N SER A 97 12.16 -16.53 8.92
CA SER A 97 11.70 -15.65 7.82
C SER A 97 10.19 -15.71 7.65
N VAL A 98 9.57 -14.59 7.48
CA VAL A 98 8.12 -14.42 7.28
C VAL A 98 7.86 -13.50 6.10
N ILE A 99 6.90 -13.88 5.27
CA ILE A 99 6.29 -13.00 4.27
C ILE A 99 4.94 -12.57 4.83
N PHE A 100 4.75 -11.27 4.97
CA PHE A 100 3.54 -10.66 5.49
C PHE A 100 2.85 -9.85 4.38
N HIS A 101 1.58 -10.17 4.11
CA HIS A 101 0.76 -9.45 3.14
C HIS A 101 -0.22 -8.57 3.91
N ASN A 102 -0.33 -7.31 3.50
CA ASN A 102 -1.29 -6.38 4.07
C ASN A 102 -2.09 -5.66 2.98
N GLY A 103 -3.35 -5.38 3.30
CA GLY A 103 -4.25 -4.55 2.50
C GLY A 103 -4.91 -3.52 3.40
N VAL A 104 -4.90 -2.25 3.00
CA VAL A 104 -5.54 -1.17 3.73
C VAL A 104 -6.43 -0.36 2.80
N GLY A 105 -7.73 -0.28 3.15
CA GLY A 105 -8.68 0.58 2.46
C GLY A 105 -8.46 2.05 2.79
N PHE A 106 -8.82 2.92 1.86
CA PHE A 106 -8.85 4.37 2.07
C PHE A 106 -10.10 4.99 1.43
N ASP A 107 -10.56 6.07 2.07
CA ASP A 107 -11.62 6.95 1.59
C ASP A 107 -11.23 8.35 2.08
N GLU A 108 -10.65 9.15 1.19
CA GLU A 108 -10.00 10.41 1.55
C GLU A 108 -10.44 11.54 0.63
N VAL A 109 -10.49 12.74 1.22
CA VAL A 109 -10.85 13.98 0.52
C VAL A 109 -9.59 14.78 0.22
N PHE A 110 -9.51 15.27 -1.01
CA PHE A 110 -8.52 16.25 -1.45
C PHE A 110 -9.19 17.58 -1.75
N SER A 111 -8.65 18.67 -1.23
CA SER A 111 -9.22 20.02 -1.38
C SER A 111 -8.20 21.02 -1.94
N GLU A 112 -8.64 21.92 -2.83
CA GLU A 112 -7.84 23.07 -3.24
C GLU A 112 -7.88 24.21 -2.19
N SER A 113 -8.84 24.17 -1.24
CA SER A 113 -8.95 25.16 -0.15
C SER A 113 -7.85 24.94 0.88
N LYS A 114 -7.19 26.02 1.29
CA LYS A 114 -6.20 26.01 2.38
C LYS A 114 -6.83 25.97 3.77
N GLU A 115 -8.12 26.29 3.87
CA GLU A 115 -8.87 26.41 5.13
C GLU A 115 -9.37 25.05 5.63
N ASP A 116 -9.39 24.05 4.77
CA ASP A 116 -9.79 22.69 5.11
C ASP A 116 -8.57 21.91 5.64
N GLU A 117 -8.39 21.89 6.96
CA GLU A 117 -7.23 21.27 7.61
C GLU A 117 -7.27 19.74 7.58
N ASP A 118 -8.45 19.13 7.44
CA ASP A 118 -8.65 17.68 7.48
C ASP A 118 -8.45 16.99 6.11
N ALA A 119 -8.45 17.75 5.02
CA ALA A 119 -8.27 17.22 3.66
C ALA A 119 -6.82 17.31 3.17
N TYR A 120 -6.40 16.31 2.41
CA TYR A 120 -5.17 16.38 1.63
C TYR A 120 -5.25 17.53 0.62
N LYS A 121 -4.11 18.13 0.27
CA LYS A 121 -4.10 19.30 -0.60
C LYS A 121 -3.76 18.92 -2.03
N PHE A 122 -4.48 19.53 -2.96
CA PHE A 122 -4.10 19.49 -4.37
C PHE A 122 -4.14 20.90 -4.99
N ALA A 123 -3.48 21.08 -6.11
CA ALA A 123 -3.42 22.37 -6.77
C ALA A 123 -3.37 22.23 -8.29
N LYS A 124 -3.87 23.23 -9.01
CA LYS A 124 -3.82 23.28 -10.48
C LYS A 124 -4.46 22.08 -11.17
N GLY A 125 -5.42 21.43 -10.49
CA GLY A 125 -6.09 20.24 -10.99
C GLY A 125 -5.20 18.98 -11.06
N LEU A 126 -4.12 18.91 -10.27
CA LEU A 126 -3.23 17.76 -10.13
C LEU A 126 -3.35 17.20 -8.72
N VAL A 127 -3.90 16.00 -8.60
CA VAL A 127 -4.04 15.26 -7.34
C VAL A 127 -2.87 14.30 -7.21
N ASP A 128 -1.98 14.55 -6.25
CA ASP A 128 -0.84 13.69 -5.92
C ASP A 128 -1.20 12.82 -4.72
N LEU A 129 -1.26 11.51 -4.93
CA LEU A 129 -1.66 10.53 -3.91
C LEU A 129 -0.49 10.10 -3.00
N THR A 130 0.74 10.58 -3.26
CA THR A 130 1.95 10.05 -2.61
C THR A 130 1.93 10.23 -1.10
N GLU A 131 1.52 11.40 -0.60
CA GLU A 131 1.43 11.69 0.83
C GLU A 131 0.42 10.76 1.50
N MET A 132 -0.81 10.73 1.00
CA MET A 132 -1.88 9.87 1.50
C MET A 132 -1.48 8.38 1.53
N VAL A 133 -0.88 7.88 0.45
CA VAL A 133 -0.44 6.48 0.36
C VAL A 133 0.63 6.17 1.41
N ASN A 134 1.60 7.07 1.59
CA ASN A 134 2.64 6.90 2.61
C ASN A 134 2.05 6.90 4.02
N ASP A 135 1.12 7.79 4.33
CA ASP A 135 0.45 7.85 5.63
C ASP A 135 -0.34 6.56 5.93
N LYS A 136 -1.07 6.04 4.93
CA LYS A 136 -1.81 4.78 5.07
C LYS A 136 -0.88 3.58 5.27
N ILE A 137 0.24 3.50 4.56
CA ILE A 137 1.23 2.44 4.77
C ILE A 137 1.80 2.53 6.19
N LEU A 138 2.25 3.72 6.62
CA LEU A 138 2.84 3.93 7.94
C LEU A 138 1.87 3.58 9.07
N THR A 139 0.61 3.99 8.96
CA THR A 139 -0.41 3.74 9.99
C THR A 139 -0.91 2.31 10.01
N SER A 140 -0.88 1.60 8.88
CA SER A 140 -1.30 0.20 8.78
C SER A 140 -0.17 -0.82 9.04
N MET A 141 1.09 -0.35 9.14
CA MET A 141 2.24 -1.23 9.38
C MET A 141 2.16 -1.84 10.78
N PRO A 142 2.16 -3.18 10.91
CA PRO A 142 2.15 -3.82 12.22
C PRO A 142 3.49 -3.61 12.93
N TYR A 143 3.47 -3.54 14.26
CA TYR A 143 4.71 -3.48 15.07
C TYR A 143 5.40 -4.85 15.21
N THR A 144 4.66 -5.94 14.99
CA THR A 144 5.15 -7.32 15.12
C THR A 144 4.53 -8.20 14.05
N ILE A 145 5.33 -9.14 13.53
CA ILE A 145 4.85 -10.19 12.62
C ILE A 145 5.21 -11.56 13.18
N TYR A 146 4.38 -12.54 12.94
CA TYR A 146 4.55 -13.91 13.44
C TYR A 146 4.52 -14.92 12.31
N CYS A 147 5.34 -15.97 12.41
CA CYS A 147 5.34 -17.05 11.42
C CYS A 147 4.05 -17.89 11.47
N LYS A 148 3.44 -17.98 12.66
CA LYS A 148 2.16 -18.67 12.94
C LYS A 148 1.63 -18.26 14.31
N ASP A 149 0.34 -18.45 14.54
CA ASP A 149 -0.34 -18.04 15.79
C ASP A 149 0.21 -18.76 17.02
N ASP A 150 0.51 -20.05 16.90
CA ASP A 150 1.05 -20.92 17.96
C ASP A 150 2.58 -20.94 18.01
N CYS A 151 3.26 -19.91 17.49
CA CYS A 151 4.71 -19.83 17.49
C CYS A 151 5.28 -19.91 18.92
N LYS A 152 6.11 -20.94 19.17
CA LYS A 152 6.72 -21.21 20.48
C LYS A 152 7.90 -20.29 20.80
N GLY A 153 8.42 -19.57 19.81
CA GLY A 153 9.53 -18.64 19.98
C GLY A 153 10.88 -19.30 20.17
N LEU A 154 11.80 -18.52 20.75
CA LEU A 154 13.14 -18.99 21.15
C LEU A 154 13.15 -19.35 22.63
N CYS A 155 13.97 -20.35 22.99
CA CYS A 155 14.25 -20.64 24.39
C CYS A 155 14.97 -19.45 25.03
N PRO A 156 14.49 -18.93 26.19
CA PRO A 156 15.11 -17.77 26.84
C PRO A 156 16.50 -18.06 27.41
N THR A 157 16.85 -19.33 27.61
CA THR A 157 18.14 -19.72 28.19
C THR A 157 19.22 -20.01 27.14
N CYS A 158 18.88 -20.76 26.07
CA CYS A 158 19.86 -21.18 25.08
C CYS A 158 19.62 -20.63 23.67
N GLY A 159 18.52 -19.90 23.45
CA GLY A 159 18.20 -19.33 22.14
C GLY A 159 17.73 -20.35 21.08
N ALA A 160 17.55 -21.64 21.43
CA ALA A 160 17.05 -22.65 20.51
C ALA A 160 15.62 -22.30 20.03
N ASN A 161 15.35 -22.46 18.74
CA ASN A 161 14.01 -22.24 18.19
C ASN A 161 13.10 -23.43 18.55
N LEU A 162 12.14 -23.16 19.45
CA LEU A 162 11.24 -24.17 20.01
C LEU A 162 10.18 -24.67 19.03
N ASN A 163 10.11 -24.09 17.81
CA ASN A 163 9.27 -24.63 16.74
C ASN A 163 9.94 -25.79 16.02
N HIS A 164 11.27 -25.88 16.07
CA HIS A 164 12.06 -26.86 15.32
C HIS A 164 12.81 -27.84 16.23
N THR A 165 13.09 -27.45 17.48
CA THR A 165 13.97 -28.22 18.38
C THR A 165 13.42 -28.17 19.80
N ASP A 166 13.40 -29.32 20.46
CA ASP A 166 13.17 -29.37 21.91
C ASP A 166 14.46 -28.99 22.63
N CYS A 167 14.36 -28.19 23.69
CA CYS A 167 15.51 -27.87 24.52
C CYS A 167 15.33 -28.45 25.93
N ASN A 168 16.45 -28.90 26.52
CA ASN A 168 16.50 -29.50 27.88
C ASN A 168 16.84 -28.45 28.96
N CYS A 169 16.74 -27.18 28.67
CA CYS A 169 16.93 -26.13 29.67
C CYS A 169 15.81 -26.19 30.72
N ALA A 170 16.18 -26.11 31.99
CA ALA A 170 15.21 -25.99 33.07
C ALA A 170 14.35 -24.74 32.87
N LYS A 171 13.04 -24.90 32.92
CA LYS A 171 12.07 -23.82 32.85
C LYS A 171 12.02 -23.06 34.17
#